data_e74d0c42fe3d918f75dc86ebd957e93f
#
_entry.id   e74d0c42fe3d918f75dc86ebd957e93f
#
_cell.length_a   1.000
_cell.length_b   1.000
_cell.length_c   1.000
_cell.angle_alpha   90.00
_cell.angle_beta   90.00
_cell.angle_gamma   90.00
#
_symmetry.space_group_name_H-M   'P 1'
#
loop_
_entity.id
_entity.type
_entity.pdbx_description
1 polymer ?
#
loop_
_entity_poly.entity_id
_entity_poly.type
_entity_poly.pdbx_seq_one_letter_code
_entity_poly.pdbx_strand_id
1 'polypeptide(L)'
;MSSGRGNKLAGQIGEYLVCAELGRRDFIATPFSGNVPTFDVLATDELCRTVPIQVKATRSEKWPSDARTWMNIEFDSHTGVQKCLGAKPISNPELIYVCVTIASPGDRDRFFVLTMADLQKVCVDGYTLWMDKHQWKRPRSPESYDCRYEVNEISQFEDNWDLIIHRLQTRPPDSSLVPGDR
;
A
#
# COMPACT_ATOMS: atom_id res chain seq x y z
N MET A 1 -0.54 3.42 -23.16
CA MET A 1 -0.79 4.49 -22.16
C MET A 1 -2.06 4.13 -21.40
N SER A 2 -1.97 3.91 -20.10
CA SER A 2 -3.13 3.67 -19.25
C SER A 2 -3.93 4.98 -19.15
N SER A 3 -5.19 4.99 -19.57
CA SER A 3 -6.05 6.15 -19.43
C SER A 3 -6.38 6.34 -17.94
N GLY A 4 -6.63 7.58 -17.48
CA GLY A 4 -7.02 7.82 -16.09
C GLY A 4 -8.27 7.02 -15.66
N ARG A 5 -9.15 6.66 -16.61
CA ARG A 5 -10.28 5.74 -16.41
C ARG A 5 -9.80 4.32 -16.10
N GLY A 6 -8.77 3.83 -16.81
CA GLY A 6 -8.23 2.48 -16.59
C GLY A 6 -7.61 2.31 -15.22
N ASN A 7 -6.93 3.34 -14.72
CA ASN A 7 -6.32 3.33 -13.38
C ASN A 7 -7.38 3.36 -12.27
N LYS A 8 -8.44 4.17 -12.42
CA LYS A 8 -9.56 4.19 -11.46
C LYS A 8 -10.28 2.84 -11.39
N LEU A 9 -10.53 2.22 -12.55
CA LEU A 9 -11.17 0.90 -12.61
C LEU A 9 -10.26 -0.18 -11.99
N ALA A 10 -8.95 -0.13 -12.22
CA ALA A 10 -8.01 -1.06 -11.59
C ALA A 10 -8.02 -0.92 -10.07
N GLY A 11 -8.02 0.32 -9.55
CA GLY A 11 -8.16 0.57 -8.11
C GLY A 11 -9.41 -0.09 -7.52
N GLN A 12 -10.57 0.19 -8.10
CA GLN A 12 -11.85 -0.37 -7.65
C GLN A 12 -11.89 -1.91 -7.73
N ILE A 13 -11.36 -2.50 -8.80
CA ILE A 13 -11.25 -3.95 -8.91
C ILE A 13 -10.39 -4.51 -7.78
N GLY A 14 -9.23 -3.89 -7.50
CA GLY A 14 -8.35 -4.31 -6.42
C GLY A 14 -9.04 -4.30 -5.06
N GLU A 15 -9.81 -3.26 -4.75
CA GLU A 15 -10.59 -3.15 -3.51
C GLU A 15 -11.59 -4.30 -3.36
N TYR A 16 -12.34 -4.61 -4.42
CA TYR A 16 -13.28 -5.74 -4.40
C TYR A 16 -12.58 -7.11 -4.28
N LEU A 17 -11.44 -7.28 -4.95
CA LEU A 17 -10.65 -8.52 -4.86
C LEU A 17 -10.12 -8.72 -3.43
N VAL A 18 -9.63 -7.66 -2.78
CA VAL A 18 -9.18 -7.71 -1.38
C VAL A 18 -10.34 -8.06 -0.45
N CYS A 19 -11.51 -7.46 -0.63
CA CYS A 19 -12.70 -7.81 0.14
C CYS A 19 -13.10 -9.28 -0.06
N ALA A 20 -13.04 -9.80 -1.29
CA ALA A 20 -13.35 -11.19 -1.57
C ALA A 20 -12.34 -12.15 -0.90
N GLU A 21 -11.03 -11.83 -0.93
CA GLU A 21 -10.00 -12.63 -0.27
C GLU A 21 -10.12 -12.63 1.25
N LEU A 22 -10.50 -11.49 1.84
CA LEU A 22 -10.81 -11.40 3.27
C LEU A 22 -12.05 -12.21 3.64
N GLY A 23 -13.11 -12.15 2.82
CA GLY A 23 -14.32 -12.96 3.01
C GLY A 23 -14.08 -14.46 2.96
N ARG A 24 -13.14 -14.95 2.11
CA ARG A 24 -12.72 -16.36 2.09
C ARG A 24 -11.98 -16.80 3.35
N ARG A 25 -11.54 -15.84 4.18
CA ARG A 25 -10.86 -16.06 5.47
C ARG A 25 -11.76 -15.72 6.66
N ASP A 26 -13.07 -15.69 6.42
CA ASP A 26 -14.11 -15.45 7.42
C ASP A 26 -14.06 -14.04 8.07
N PHE A 27 -13.49 -13.05 7.36
CA PHE A 27 -13.56 -11.65 7.77
C PHE A 27 -14.67 -10.90 7.03
N ILE A 28 -15.33 -9.99 7.73
CA ILE A 28 -16.22 -9.02 7.10
C ILE A 28 -15.34 -7.89 6.57
N ALA A 29 -15.39 -7.60 5.27
CA ALA A 29 -14.65 -6.52 4.67
C ALA A 29 -15.55 -5.68 3.77
N THR A 30 -15.41 -4.36 3.86
CA THR A 30 -16.17 -3.43 3.04
C THR A 30 -15.27 -2.36 2.43
N PRO A 31 -15.38 -2.11 1.12
CA PRO A 31 -14.73 -0.97 0.49
C PRO A 31 -15.52 0.29 0.79
N PHE A 32 -14.83 1.42 0.93
CA PHE A 32 -15.47 2.71 1.10
C PHE A 32 -15.86 3.31 -0.24
N SER A 33 -17.05 3.88 -0.32
CA SER A 33 -17.49 4.65 -1.49
C SER A 33 -16.95 6.07 -1.41
N GLY A 34 -16.23 6.52 -2.43
CA GLY A 34 -15.71 7.88 -2.53
C GLY A 34 -14.27 8.03 -2.07
N ASN A 35 -13.82 9.28 -1.95
CA ASN A 35 -12.45 9.58 -1.52
C ASN A 35 -12.35 9.60 0.01
N VAL A 36 -12.21 8.44 0.63
CA VAL A 36 -11.82 8.36 2.04
C VAL A 36 -10.30 8.56 2.12
N PRO A 37 -9.80 9.55 2.90
CA PRO A 37 -8.40 9.93 2.84
C PRO A 37 -7.60 8.93 3.56
N THR A 38 -7.27 7.93 3.71
CA THR A 38 -6.31 7.17 4.52
C THR A 38 -6.30 5.68 4.22
N PHE A 39 -7.47 5.10 3.98
CA PHE A 39 -7.61 3.67 3.69
C PHE A 39 -8.80 3.41 2.75
N ASP A 40 -8.78 2.29 2.02
CA ASP A 40 -9.77 1.95 1.01
C ASP A 40 -10.75 0.88 1.50
N VAL A 41 -10.32 0.00 2.40
CA VAL A 41 -11.09 -1.13 2.92
C VAL A 41 -10.96 -1.20 4.44
N LEU A 42 -12.06 -1.50 5.12
CA LEU A 42 -12.07 -1.87 6.53
C LEU A 42 -12.37 -3.36 6.65
N ALA A 43 -11.46 -4.10 7.29
CA ALA A 43 -11.67 -5.50 7.66
C ALA A 43 -12.06 -5.59 9.14
N THR A 44 -13.00 -6.47 9.46
CA THR A 44 -13.43 -6.73 10.85
C THR A 44 -13.67 -8.22 11.07
N ASP A 45 -13.48 -8.67 12.30
CA ASP A 45 -13.80 -10.02 12.74
C ASP A 45 -15.12 -10.08 13.53
N GLU A 46 -15.49 -11.26 14.01
CA GLU A 46 -16.72 -11.50 14.82
C GLU A 46 -16.74 -10.72 16.13
N LEU A 47 -15.57 -10.31 16.65
CA LEU A 47 -15.45 -9.51 17.88
C LEU A 47 -15.44 -8.00 17.58
N CYS A 48 -15.79 -7.61 16.36
CA CYS A 48 -15.78 -6.22 15.89
C CYS A 48 -14.40 -5.53 15.96
N ARG A 49 -13.30 -6.29 16.05
CA ARG A 49 -11.94 -5.75 15.94
C ARG A 49 -11.68 -5.37 14.49
N THR A 50 -11.10 -4.22 14.24
CA THR A 50 -10.99 -3.67 12.89
C THR A 50 -9.54 -3.41 12.49
N VAL A 51 -9.24 -3.58 11.20
CA VAL A 51 -7.96 -3.20 10.57
C VAL A 51 -8.22 -2.36 9.33
N PRO A 52 -7.65 -1.14 9.26
CA PRO A 52 -7.70 -0.32 8.05
C PRO A 52 -6.71 -0.85 7.02
N ILE A 53 -7.14 -0.92 5.76
CA ILE A 53 -6.35 -1.45 4.65
C ILE A 53 -6.33 -0.44 3.52
N GLN A 54 -5.13 -0.09 3.04
CA GLN A 54 -4.91 0.66 1.82
C GLN A 54 -4.64 -0.31 0.68
N VAL A 55 -5.38 -0.21 -0.41
CA VAL A 55 -5.21 -1.06 -1.58
C VAL A 55 -4.45 -0.31 -2.68
N LYS A 56 -3.48 -0.96 -3.28
CA LYS A 56 -2.76 -0.46 -4.46
C LYS A 56 -2.83 -1.51 -5.56
N ALA A 57 -3.64 -1.29 -6.58
CA ALA A 57 -3.87 -2.26 -7.64
C ALA A 57 -3.28 -1.79 -8.99
N THR A 58 -2.72 -2.73 -9.73
CA THR A 58 -2.17 -2.51 -11.07
C THR A 58 -2.44 -3.71 -11.98
N ARG A 59 -2.44 -3.47 -13.29
CA ARG A 59 -2.43 -4.53 -14.33
C ARG A 59 -1.03 -4.85 -14.84
N SER A 60 -0.04 -4.23 -14.23
CA SER A 60 1.37 -4.48 -14.49
C SER A 60 2.02 -4.97 -13.20
N GLU A 61 3.26 -5.36 -13.25
CA GLU A 61 4.03 -5.75 -12.06
C GLU A 61 4.70 -4.55 -11.36
N LYS A 62 4.17 -3.33 -11.58
CA LYS A 62 4.79 -2.09 -11.11
C LYS A 62 3.75 -1.13 -10.57
N TRP A 63 4.03 -0.58 -9.39
CA TRP A 63 3.20 0.43 -8.75
C TRP A 63 3.92 1.78 -8.75
N PRO A 64 3.34 2.80 -9.40
CA PRO A 64 3.88 4.16 -9.30
C PRO A 64 3.67 4.72 -7.90
N SER A 65 4.62 5.52 -7.46
CA SER A 65 4.58 6.24 -6.19
C SER A 65 5.31 7.59 -6.30
N ASP A 66 5.20 8.41 -5.29
CA ASP A 66 5.98 9.64 -5.12
C ASP A 66 6.94 9.45 -3.94
N ALA A 67 8.23 9.65 -4.18
CA ALA A 67 9.25 9.44 -3.15
C ALA A 67 9.03 10.32 -1.92
N ARG A 68 8.42 11.51 -2.09
CA ARG A 68 8.07 12.41 -0.97
C ARG A 68 6.98 11.87 -0.05
N THR A 69 6.26 10.83 -0.44
CA THR A 69 5.35 10.12 0.45
C THR A 69 6.13 9.42 1.58
N TRP A 70 7.32 8.93 1.26
CA TRP A 70 8.09 8.01 2.09
C TRP A 70 9.29 8.64 2.78
N MET A 71 9.86 9.70 2.19
CA MET A 71 11.07 10.34 2.69
C MET A 71 11.03 11.86 2.54
N ASN A 72 11.88 12.54 3.29
CA ASN A 72 12.11 13.97 3.15
C ASN A 72 13.18 14.20 2.09
N ILE A 73 12.87 15.03 1.09
CA ILE A 73 13.77 15.34 -0.03
C ILE A 73 13.81 16.86 -0.20
N GLU A 74 15.02 17.40 -0.21
CA GLU A 74 15.28 18.77 -0.66
C GLU A 74 15.70 18.76 -2.12
N PHE A 75 15.27 19.76 -2.88
CA PHE A 75 15.64 19.96 -4.28
C PHE A 75 16.33 21.30 -4.46
N ASP A 76 17.54 21.27 -4.98
CA ASP A 76 18.27 22.46 -5.37
C ASP A 76 17.99 22.78 -6.85
N SER A 77 17.23 23.83 -7.10
CA SER A 77 16.83 24.25 -8.44
C SER A 77 18.00 24.79 -9.29
N HIS A 78 19.10 25.22 -8.67
CA HIS A 78 20.28 25.73 -9.40
C HIS A 78 21.13 24.59 -9.97
N THR A 79 21.32 23.54 -9.19
CA THR A 79 22.14 22.41 -9.59
C THR A 79 21.32 21.25 -10.18
N GLY A 80 20.01 21.22 -9.90
CA GLY A 80 19.11 20.12 -10.23
C GLY A 80 19.35 18.87 -9.38
N VAL A 81 20.05 19.00 -8.24
CA VAL A 81 20.37 17.91 -7.33
C VAL A 81 19.28 17.77 -6.29
N GLN A 82 18.91 16.54 -5.99
CA GLN A 82 18.04 16.19 -4.88
C GLN A 82 18.90 15.70 -3.70
N LYS A 83 18.46 15.96 -2.47
CA LYS A 83 19.13 15.51 -1.26
C LYS A 83 18.13 14.79 -0.36
N CYS A 84 18.37 13.54 -0.06
CA CYS A 84 17.57 12.78 0.92
C CYS A 84 17.93 13.21 2.34
N LEU A 85 16.92 13.58 3.12
CA LEU A 85 17.06 13.94 4.54
C LEU A 85 16.58 12.80 5.47
N GLY A 86 16.35 11.62 4.91
CA GLY A 86 15.89 10.44 5.65
C GLY A 86 14.41 10.13 5.49
N ALA A 87 14.01 8.97 5.98
CA ALA A 87 12.63 8.49 5.94
C ALA A 87 11.71 9.41 6.77
N LYS A 88 10.46 9.56 6.34
CA LYS A 88 9.44 10.25 7.14
C LYS A 88 8.99 9.40 8.32
N PRO A 89 8.57 10.00 9.43
CA PRO A 89 7.88 9.27 10.48
C PRO A 89 6.62 8.58 9.94
N ILE A 90 6.37 7.35 10.36
CA ILE A 90 5.15 6.63 9.99
C ILE A 90 3.99 7.20 10.79
N SER A 91 3.05 7.84 10.10
CA SER A 91 1.90 8.50 10.74
C SER A 91 0.81 7.52 11.18
N ASN A 92 0.72 6.36 10.52
CA ASN A 92 -0.28 5.35 10.81
C ASN A 92 0.34 3.94 10.78
N PRO A 93 0.95 3.49 11.91
CA PRO A 93 1.60 2.18 11.97
C PRO A 93 0.61 1.01 11.89
N GLU A 94 -0.69 1.27 12.10
CA GLU A 94 -1.74 0.26 12.05
C GLU A 94 -2.23 -0.02 10.62
N LEU A 95 -1.93 0.87 9.68
CA LEU A 95 -2.36 0.73 8.29
C LEU A 95 -1.62 -0.42 7.61
N ILE A 96 -2.39 -1.35 7.05
CA ILE A 96 -1.88 -2.43 6.21
C ILE A 96 -2.02 -2.02 4.75
N TYR A 97 -1.00 -2.31 3.96
CA TYR A 97 -1.06 -2.18 2.51
C TYR A 97 -1.31 -3.54 1.88
N VAL A 98 -2.23 -3.60 0.91
CA VAL A 98 -2.40 -4.76 0.04
C VAL A 98 -2.15 -4.31 -1.39
N CYS A 99 -1.02 -4.74 -1.94
CA CYS A 99 -0.67 -4.50 -3.33
C CYS A 99 -1.21 -5.66 -4.19
N VAL A 100 -1.95 -5.34 -5.24
CA VAL A 100 -2.64 -6.32 -6.09
C VAL A 100 -2.13 -6.21 -7.52
N THR A 101 -1.68 -7.30 -8.11
CA THR A 101 -1.55 -7.42 -9.57
C THR A 101 -2.80 -8.09 -10.12
N ILE A 102 -3.55 -7.35 -10.92
CA ILE A 102 -4.77 -7.83 -11.57
C ILE A 102 -4.35 -8.60 -12.83
N ALA A 103 -4.61 -9.88 -12.84
CA ALA A 103 -4.33 -10.76 -13.97
C ALA A 103 -5.28 -10.55 -15.16
N SER A 104 -4.97 -11.17 -16.28
CA SER A 104 -5.90 -11.29 -17.40
C SER A 104 -7.07 -12.22 -17.05
N PRO A 105 -8.23 -12.06 -17.67
CA PRO A 105 -9.35 -12.96 -17.43
C PRO A 105 -8.96 -14.44 -17.64
N GLY A 106 -9.15 -15.25 -16.60
CA GLY A 106 -8.78 -16.67 -16.57
C GLY A 106 -7.47 -16.98 -15.85
N ASP A 107 -6.65 -15.97 -15.57
CA ASP A 107 -5.42 -16.08 -14.78
C ASP A 107 -5.65 -15.72 -13.32
N ARG A 108 -4.63 -15.97 -12.47
CA ARG A 108 -4.71 -15.71 -11.03
C ARG A 108 -4.18 -14.33 -10.67
N ASP A 109 -4.98 -13.54 -9.94
CA ASP A 109 -4.53 -12.33 -9.29
C ASP A 109 -3.50 -12.65 -8.19
N ARG A 110 -2.57 -11.72 -7.93
CA ARG A 110 -1.57 -11.87 -6.86
C ARG A 110 -1.74 -10.77 -5.84
N PHE A 111 -1.52 -11.10 -4.58
CA PHE A 111 -1.70 -10.21 -3.44
C PHE A 111 -0.42 -10.16 -2.60
N PHE A 112 0.00 -8.96 -2.25
CA PHE A 112 1.17 -8.73 -1.39
C PHE A 112 0.70 -7.92 -0.20
N VAL A 113 0.77 -8.52 0.99
CA VAL A 113 0.24 -7.94 2.24
C VAL A 113 1.41 -7.53 3.13
N LEU A 114 1.54 -6.23 3.39
CA LEU A 114 2.71 -5.67 4.07
C LEU A 114 2.32 -4.48 4.96
N THR A 115 3.17 -4.15 5.93
CA THR A 115 2.97 -2.95 6.75
C THR A 115 3.34 -1.68 5.98
N MET A 116 2.88 -0.53 6.46
CA MET A 116 3.35 0.76 5.94
C MET A 116 4.87 0.93 6.09
N ALA A 117 5.47 0.37 7.14
CA ALA A 117 6.91 0.40 7.37
C ALA A 117 7.69 -0.41 6.33
N ASP A 118 7.19 -1.61 5.99
CA ASP A 118 7.81 -2.45 4.95
C ASP A 118 7.76 -1.76 3.60
N LEU A 119 6.61 -1.21 3.22
CA LEU A 119 6.46 -0.50 1.94
C LEU A 119 7.33 0.77 1.90
N GLN A 120 7.38 1.53 3.00
CA GLN A 120 8.28 2.67 3.10
C GLN A 120 9.74 2.26 2.87
N LYS A 121 10.18 1.18 3.55
CA LYS A 121 11.55 0.67 3.39
C LYS A 121 11.85 0.33 1.93
N VAL A 122 10.96 -0.41 1.26
CA VAL A 122 11.11 -0.76 -0.16
C VAL A 122 11.22 0.49 -1.03
N CYS A 123 10.34 1.47 -0.84
CA CYS A 123 10.35 2.71 -1.62
C CYS A 123 11.60 3.57 -1.36
N VAL A 124 12.03 3.67 -0.10
CA VAL A 124 13.23 4.43 0.29
C VAL A 124 14.48 3.78 -0.28
N ASP A 125 14.64 2.48 -0.08
CA ASP A 125 15.82 1.73 -0.54
C ASP A 125 15.91 1.77 -2.08
N GLY A 126 14.80 1.50 -2.77
CA GLY A 126 14.75 1.51 -4.24
C GLY A 126 15.05 2.90 -4.82
N TYR A 127 14.44 3.96 -4.26
CA TYR A 127 14.68 5.32 -4.71
C TYR A 127 16.13 5.76 -4.46
N THR A 128 16.65 5.50 -3.27
CA THR A 128 18.04 5.82 -2.90
C THR A 128 19.02 5.11 -3.83
N LEU A 129 18.88 3.81 -4.02
CA LEU A 129 19.74 3.03 -4.89
C LEU A 129 19.73 3.55 -6.33
N TRP A 130 18.57 3.97 -6.82
CA TRP A 130 18.44 4.54 -8.16
C TRP A 130 19.09 5.93 -8.25
N MET A 131 18.86 6.80 -7.26
CA MET A 131 19.41 8.16 -7.22
C MET A 131 20.95 8.17 -7.03
N ASP A 132 21.49 7.25 -6.25
CA ASP A 132 22.94 7.09 -6.08
C ASP A 132 23.64 6.82 -7.42
N LYS A 133 23.06 5.96 -8.27
CA LYS A 133 23.57 5.69 -9.63
C LYS A 133 23.59 6.94 -10.53
N HIS A 134 22.78 7.94 -10.20
CA HIS A 134 22.63 9.18 -10.96
C HIS A 134 23.20 10.40 -10.21
N GLN A 135 24.00 10.18 -9.17
CA GLN A 135 24.60 11.25 -8.36
C GLN A 135 23.56 12.23 -7.82
N TRP A 136 22.40 11.70 -7.45
CA TRP A 136 21.25 12.45 -6.94
C TRP A 136 20.70 13.53 -7.89
N LYS A 137 21.00 13.40 -9.17
CA LYS A 137 20.45 14.25 -10.24
C LYS A 137 19.74 13.39 -11.28
N ARG A 138 18.44 13.56 -11.39
CA ARG A 138 17.66 12.81 -12.39
C ARG A 138 18.07 13.20 -13.81
N PRO A 139 18.30 12.24 -14.71
CA PRO A 139 18.72 12.53 -16.11
C PRO A 139 17.65 13.26 -16.92
N ARG A 140 16.37 13.07 -16.55
CA ARG A 140 15.22 13.76 -17.14
C ARG A 140 14.35 14.25 -16.00
N SER A 141 13.79 15.45 -16.12
CA SER A 141 12.92 16.07 -15.10
C SER A 141 13.56 16.02 -13.71
N PRO A 142 14.62 16.83 -13.47
CA PRO A 142 15.35 16.86 -12.20
C PRO A 142 14.46 17.12 -10.99
N GLU A 143 13.37 17.86 -11.19
CA GLU A 143 12.35 18.23 -10.18
C GLU A 143 11.33 17.12 -9.89
N SER A 144 11.29 16.03 -10.67
CA SER A 144 10.36 14.93 -10.45
C SER A 144 10.78 14.05 -9.27
N TYR A 145 9.81 13.61 -8.49
CA TYR A 145 9.96 12.68 -7.38
C TYR A 145 9.30 11.33 -7.67
N ASP A 146 8.96 11.08 -8.94
CA ASP A 146 8.35 9.82 -9.35
C ASP A 146 9.28 8.66 -8.99
N CYS A 147 8.74 7.71 -8.27
CA CYS A 147 9.35 6.43 -7.99
C CYS A 147 8.37 5.30 -8.29
N ARG A 148 8.83 4.09 -8.20
CA ARG A 148 8.02 2.89 -8.34
C ARG A 148 8.65 1.76 -7.56
N TYR A 149 7.85 0.81 -7.19
CA TYR A 149 8.29 -0.48 -6.70
C TYR A 149 7.66 -1.59 -7.56
N GLU A 150 8.28 -2.74 -7.57
CA GLU A 150 7.96 -3.85 -8.48
C GLU A 150 7.74 -5.14 -7.68
N VAL A 151 7.11 -6.14 -8.30
CA VAL A 151 6.79 -7.42 -7.67
C VAL A 151 8.01 -8.09 -7.02
N ASN A 152 9.17 -8.06 -7.67
CA ASN A 152 10.39 -8.67 -7.15
C ASN A 152 10.87 -8.04 -5.82
N GLU A 153 10.56 -6.76 -5.58
CA GLU A 153 10.95 -6.04 -4.36
C GLU A 153 10.02 -6.32 -3.17
N ILE A 154 8.81 -6.82 -3.45
CA ILE A 154 7.80 -7.14 -2.43
C ILE A 154 7.38 -8.61 -2.43
N SER A 155 8.07 -9.47 -3.16
CA SER A 155 7.71 -10.89 -3.34
C SER A 155 7.64 -11.68 -2.03
N GLN A 156 8.45 -11.33 -1.03
CA GLN A 156 8.43 -11.95 0.29
C GLN A 156 7.14 -11.71 1.08
N PHE A 157 6.30 -10.76 0.65
CA PHE A 157 5.01 -10.44 1.24
C PHE A 157 3.83 -11.04 0.48
N GLU A 158 4.09 -11.89 -0.52
CA GLU A 158 3.03 -12.53 -1.30
C GLU A 158 2.19 -13.45 -0.41
N ASP A 159 0.87 -13.31 -0.51
CA ASP A 159 -0.14 -14.04 0.26
C ASP A 159 0.07 -13.99 1.79
N ASN A 160 0.74 -12.96 2.32
CA ASN A 160 1.02 -12.80 3.75
C ASN A 160 -0.23 -12.30 4.53
N TRP A 161 -1.35 -12.98 4.37
CA TRP A 161 -2.62 -12.63 5.02
C TRP A 161 -2.58 -12.78 6.54
N ASP A 162 -1.68 -13.59 7.06
CA ASP A 162 -1.46 -13.79 8.51
C ASP A 162 -1.15 -12.46 9.21
N LEU A 163 -0.58 -11.48 8.51
CA LEU A 163 -0.35 -10.15 9.04
C LEU A 163 -1.66 -9.47 9.49
N ILE A 164 -2.74 -9.59 8.70
CA ILE A 164 -4.06 -9.02 9.02
C ILE A 164 -4.69 -9.81 10.17
N ILE A 165 -4.62 -11.15 10.11
CA ILE A 165 -5.15 -12.06 11.14
C ILE A 165 -4.52 -11.72 12.49
N HIS A 166 -3.20 -11.66 12.53
CA HIS A 166 -2.45 -11.33 13.76
C HIS A 166 -2.81 -9.92 14.28
N ARG A 167 -2.94 -8.95 13.39
CA ARG A 167 -3.28 -7.58 13.76
C ARG A 167 -4.68 -7.50 14.39
N LEU A 168 -5.65 -8.25 13.88
CA LEU A 168 -6.98 -8.34 14.46
C LEU A 168 -6.94 -9.02 15.84
N GLN A 169 -6.23 -10.13 15.96
CA GLN A 169 -6.14 -10.91 17.21
C GLN A 169 -5.43 -10.17 18.35
N THR A 170 -4.47 -9.32 18.06
CA THR A 170 -3.73 -8.56 19.06
C THR A 170 -4.45 -7.31 19.57
N ARG A 171 -5.54 -6.90 18.92
CA ARG A 171 -6.37 -5.80 19.40
C ARG A 171 -7.32 -6.26 20.50
N PRO A 172 -7.44 -5.50 21.61
CA PRO A 172 -8.48 -5.79 22.59
C PRO A 172 -9.86 -5.65 21.92
N PRO A 173 -10.82 -6.53 22.25
CA PRO A 173 -12.20 -6.34 21.80
C PRO A 173 -12.71 -4.98 22.30
N ASP A 174 -13.54 -4.32 21.48
CA ASP A 174 -14.18 -3.08 21.90
C ASP A 174 -15.14 -3.41 23.05
N SER A 175 -14.75 -3.05 24.28
CA SER A 175 -15.51 -3.33 25.48
C SER A 175 -16.90 -2.68 25.51
N SER A 176 -17.17 -1.73 24.60
CA SER A 176 -18.47 -1.09 24.47
C SER A 176 -19.49 -1.93 23.68
N LEU A 177 -19.03 -2.96 22.96
CA LEU A 177 -19.85 -3.79 22.08
C LEU A 177 -20.08 -5.21 22.61
N VAL A 178 -19.51 -5.56 23.76
CA VAL A 178 -19.80 -6.87 24.40
C VAL A 178 -21.25 -6.82 24.92
N PRO A 179 -22.17 -7.64 24.40
CA PRO A 179 -23.52 -7.72 24.95
C PRO A 179 -23.38 -8.14 26.41
N GLY A 180 -23.84 -7.29 27.34
CA GLY A 180 -23.95 -7.69 28.72
C GLY A 180 -24.84 -8.91 28.80
N ASP A 181 -24.38 -9.95 29.52
CA ASP A 181 -25.16 -11.14 29.84
C ASP A 181 -26.54 -10.72 30.33
N ARG A 182 -27.56 -11.03 29.54
CA ARG A 182 -28.94 -10.94 29.93
C ARG A 182 -29.54 -12.33 30.14
#